data_f2e2a0d343c38789a2c82b7b7a7d3e0b
#
_entry.id   f2e2a0d343c38789a2c82b7b7a7d3e0b
#
_cell.length_a   1.000
_cell.length_b   1.000
_cell.length_c   1.000
_cell.angle_alpha   90.00
_cell.angle_beta   90.00
_cell.angle_gamma   90.00
#
_symmetry.space_group_name_H-M   'P 1'
#
loop_
_entity.id
_entity.type
_entity.pdbx_description
1 polymer ?
#
loop_
_entity_poly.entity_id
_entity_poly.type
_entity_poly.pdbx_seq_one_letter_code
_entity_poly.pdbx_strand_id
1 'polypeptide(L)'
;MSDEAVRVTGLHFDETTNIMTHHDKPVQHVHPMNALLDFMQFLMTIGKSITLIAHNNKRFDCIVLYNHLKYFNLWNHFCKLVSSFADTLPFFRKLYPEFPNHKQETLVENLLKETYSAHDAREDCFYLQKLVLHTGYIDMLLTEFMFKPGQIASSVVQPQEMSIEYLCHGNILSRWV
;
A
#
# COMPACT_ATOMS: atom_id res chain seq x y z
N MET A 1 14.43 4.55 10.52
CA MET A 1 13.78 4.85 9.22
C MET A 1 14.89 5.19 8.23
N SER A 2 14.84 4.73 6.95
CA SER A 2 15.88 5.11 5.98
C SER A 2 15.73 6.57 5.57
N ASP A 3 16.85 7.26 5.31
CA ASP A 3 16.85 8.67 4.90
C ASP A 3 16.01 8.90 3.63
N GLU A 4 15.96 7.91 2.74
CA GLU A 4 15.15 7.98 1.52
C GLU A 4 13.65 7.95 1.84
N ALA A 5 13.21 7.11 2.78
CA ALA A 5 11.82 7.06 3.21
C ALA A 5 11.42 8.40 3.87
N VAL A 6 12.24 8.95 4.74
CA VAL A 6 12.02 10.28 5.36
C VAL A 6 11.87 11.35 4.29
N ARG A 7 12.78 11.36 3.29
CA ARG A 7 12.76 12.36 2.21
C ARG A 7 11.50 12.28 1.35
N VAL A 8 11.01 11.09 1.08
CA VAL A 8 9.83 10.88 0.22
C VAL A 8 8.53 11.17 0.96
N THR A 9 8.45 10.78 2.23
CA THR A 9 7.20 10.84 3.00
C THR A 9 7.09 12.04 3.90
N GLY A 10 8.22 12.69 4.20
CA GLY A 10 8.30 13.73 5.23
C GLY A 10 8.10 13.21 6.66
N LEU A 11 7.94 11.88 6.85
CA LEU A 11 7.73 11.26 8.16
C LEU A 11 9.07 10.91 8.80
N HIS A 12 9.25 11.30 10.05
CA HIS A 12 10.40 10.95 10.87
C HIS A 12 9.93 10.45 12.24
N PHE A 13 10.51 9.36 12.74
CA PHE A 13 10.24 8.82 14.07
C PHE A 13 11.51 8.87 14.91
N ASP A 14 11.43 9.55 16.04
CA ASP A 14 12.49 9.60 17.04
C ASP A 14 12.21 8.54 18.12
N GLU A 15 13.02 7.49 18.15
CA GLU A 15 12.90 6.37 19.10
C GLU A 15 13.17 6.81 20.55
N THR A 16 13.99 7.85 20.76
CA THR A 16 14.35 8.32 22.09
C THR A 16 13.18 9.05 22.76
N THR A 17 12.48 9.87 22.00
CA THR A 17 11.34 10.66 22.49
C THR A 17 10.00 10.01 22.23
N ASN A 18 9.98 8.93 21.41
CA ASN A 18 8.76 8.27 20.92
C ASN A 18 7.80 9.28 20.26
N ILE A 19 8.37 10.22 19.50
CA ILE A 19 7.60 11.22 18.75
C ILE A 19 7.74 10.95 17.25
N MET A 20 6.61 10.94 16.55
CA MET A 20 6.57 10.97 15.09
C MET A 20 6.30 12.38 14.62
N THR A 21 7.04 12.83 13.60
CA THR A 21 6.82 14.11 12.94
C THR A 21 6.54 13.93 11.46
N HIS A 22 5.77 14.82 10.88
CA HIS A 22 5.56 14.97 9.44
C HIS A 22 5.95 16.41 9.05
N HIS A 23 7.00 16.53 8.22
CA HIS A 23 7.62 17.83 7.92
C HIS A 23 7.91 18.64 9.20
N ASP A 24 8.62 18.01 10.13
CA ASP A 24 9.04 18.55 11.43
C ASP A 24 7.90 18.94 12.39
N LYS A 25 6.64 18.65 12.06
CA LYS A 25 5.50 18.87 12.96
C LYS A 25 5.10 17.56 13.61
N PRO A 26 4.93 17.54 14.95
CA PRO A 26 4.45 16.35 15.65
C PRO A 26 3.10 15.87 15.11
N VAL A 27 2.99 14.56 14.87
CA VAL A 27 1.76 13.90 14.43
C VAL A 27 1.40 12.75 15.38
N GLN A 28 0.12 12.47 15.48
CA GLN A 28 -0.34 11.29 16.21
C GLN A 28 0.11 10.03 15.47
N HIS A 29 0.53 9.04 16.23
CA HIS A 29 0.88 7.73 15.71
C HIS A 29 0.38 6.64 16.65
N VAL A 30 0.24 5.44 16.13
CA VAL A 30 -0.14 4.26 16.91
C VAL A 30 0.89 3.15 16.68
N HIS A 31 0.98 2.25 17.62
CA HIS A 31 1.87 1.09 17.47
C HIS A 31 1.44 0.27 16.23
N PRO A 32 2.38 -0.21 15.38
CA PRO A 32 2.07 -0.90 14.13
C PRO A 32 1.11 -2.10 14.29
N MET A 33 1.22 -2.85 15.37
CA MET A 33 0.30 -3.95 15.68
C MET A 33 -1.15 -3.45 15.82
N ASN A 34 -1.36 -2.33 16.54
CA ASN A 34 -2.70 -1.77 16.74
C ASN A 34 -3.29 -1.31 15.41
N ALA A 35 -2.50 -0.61 14.59
CA ALA A 35 -2.94 -0.19 13.27
C ALA A 35 -3.30 -1.37 12.36
N LEU A 36 -2.56 -2.49 12.41
CA LEU A 36 -2.92 -3.71 11.66
C LEU A 36 -4.20 -4.33 12.18
N LEU A 37 -4.42 -4.35 13.50
CA LEU A 37 -5.65 -4.87 14.08
C LEU A 37 -6.86 -3.99 13.72
N ASP A 38 -6.72 -2.68 13.77
CA ASP A 38 -7.77 -1.73 13.38
C ASP A 38 -8.10 -1.89 11.88
N PHE A 39 -7.08 -2.04 11.04
CA PHE A 39 -7.27 -2.31 9.62
C PHE A 39 -8.01 -3.64 9.39
N MET A 40 -7.63 -4.71 10.07
CA MET A 40 -8.34 -5.99 9.96
C MET A 40 -9.78 -5.88 10.47
N GLN A 41 -10.02 -5.14 11.54
CA GLN A 41 -11.37 -4.88 12.04
C GLN A 41 -12.20 -4.11 11.01
N PHE A 42 -11.63 -3.09 10.38
CA PHE A 42 -12.28 -2.38 9.27
C PHE A 42 -12.64 -3.35 8.13
N LEU A 43 -11.71 -4.20 7.70
CA LEU A 43 -11.98 -5.19 6.64
C LEU A 43 -13.13 -6.14 7.01
N MET A 44 -13.24 -6.54 8.29
CA MET A 44 -14.37 -7.37 8.77
C MET A 44 -15.72 -6.68 8.63
N THR A 45 -15.79 -5.35 8.72
CA THR A 45 -17.06 -4.61 8.52
C THR A 45 -17.59 -4.68 7.10
N ILE A 46 -16.73 -4.95 6.11
CA ILE A 46 -17.11 -5.05 4.69
C ILE A 46 -17.96 -6.31 4.45
N GLY A 47 -17.71 -7.38 5.20
CA GLY A 47 -18.55 -8.60 5.23
C GLY A 47 -18.59 -9.40 3.92
N LYS A 48 -17.66 -9.16 2.98
CA LYS A 48 -17.58 -9.81 1.66
C LYS A 48 -16.16 -10.23 1.36
N SER A 49 -15.98 -11.02 0.30
CA SER A 49 -14.64 -11.32 -0.24
C SER A 49 -13.94 -10.03 -0.69
N ILE A 50 -12.76 -9.78 -0.13
CA ILE A 50 -12.02 -8.54 -0.33
C ILE A 50 -10.84 -8.76 -1.28
N THR A 51 -10.69 -7.87 -2.25
CA THR A 51 -9.49 -7.72 -3.07
C THR A 51 -8.84 -6.37 -2.75
N LEU A 52 -7.59 -6.38 -2.30
CA LEU A 52 -6.83 -5.15 -2.08
C LEU A 52 -6.13 -4.73 -3.37
N ILE A 53 -6.38 -3.50 -3.79
CA ILE A 53 -5.84 -2.95 -5.04
C ILE A 53 -4.81 -1.87 -4.68
N ALA A 54 -3.61 -1.95 -5.25
CA ALA A 54 -2.60 -0.90 -5.13
C ALA A 54 -1.80 -0.76 -6.44
N HIS A 55 -1.09 0.36 -6.55
CA HIS A 55 -0.22 0.61 -7.69
C HIS A 55 1.20 0.07 -7.42
N ASN A 56 1.72 -0.80 -8.30
CA ASN A 56 2.94 -1.57 -8.07
C ASN A 56 2.86 -2.51 -6.84
N ASN A 57 1.68 -3.00 -6.59
CA ASN A 57 1.31 -3.77 -5.39
C ASN A 57 2.22 -4.98 -5.18
N LYS A 58 2.43 -5.77 -6.25
CA LYS A 58 3.16 -7.03 -6.19
C LYS A 58 4.62 -6.88 -5.76
N ARG A 59 5.22 -5.72 -6.03
CA ARG A 59 6.62 -5.44 -5.69
C ARG A 59 6.80 -4.63 -4.42
N PHE A 60 5.76 -3.95 -3.96
CA PHE A 60 5.88 -3.03 -2.84
C PHE A 60 4.83 -3.28 -1.76
N ASP A 61 3.60 -2.80 -1.92
CA ASP A 61 2.61 -2.73 -0.84
C ASP A 61 2.31 -4.08 -0.20
N CYS A 62 2.08 -5.13 -1.02
CA CYS A 62 1.75 -6.45 -0.49
C CYS A 62 2.94 -7.11 0.24
N ILE A 63 4.19 -6.84 -0.17
CA ILE A 63 5.38 -7.40 0.49
C ILE A 63 5.55 -6.77 1.87
N VAL A 64 5.42 -5.47 1.95
CA VAL A 64 5.57 -4.76 3.23
C VAL A 64 4.44 -5.14 4.19
N LEU A 65 3.19 -5.19 3.70
CA LEU A 65 2.05 -5.66 4.49
C LEU A 65 2.24 -7.10 4.96
N TYR A 66 2.68 -8.00 4.08
CA TYR A 66 3.00 -9.38 4.41
C TYR A 66 4.03 -9.47 5.55
N ASN A 67 5.14 -8.76 5.42
CA ASN A 67 6.22 -8.80 6.40
C ASN A 67 5.73 -8.34 7.79
N HIS A 68 4.97 -7.26 7.87
CA HIS A 68 4.41 -6.77 9.13
C HIS A 68 3.38 -7.76 9.74
N LEU A 69 2.48 -8.30 8.92
CA LEU A 69 1.50 -9.29 9.36
C LEU A 69 2.18 -10.58 9.85
N LYS A 70 3.27 -11.00 9.19
CA LYS A 70 4.07 -12.16 9.63
C LYS A 70 4.79 -11.88 10.94
N TYR A 71 5.41 -10.71 11.08
CA TYR A 71 6.10 -10.33 12.32
C TYR A 71 5.17 -10.39 13.54
N PHE A 72 3.93 -9.93 13.40
CA PHE A 72 2.92 -9.96 14.48
C PHE A 72 2.08 -11.23 14.51
N ASN A 73 2.42 -12.27 13.75
CA ASN A 73 1.66 -13.52 13.63
C ASN A 73 0.19 -13.34 13.17
N LEU A 74 -0.12 -12.28 12.45
CA LEU A 74 -1.47 -11.95 11.98
C LEU A 74 -1.78 -12.46 10.57
N TRP A 75 -0.78 -12.92 9.79
CA TRP A 75 -0.93 -13.29 8.39
C TRP A 75 -2.06 -14.30 8.13
N ASN A 76 -2.14 -15.36 8.92
CA ASN A 76 -3.14 -16.40 8.72
C ASN A 76 -4.58 -15.91 9.00
N HIS A 77 -4.75 -14.95 9.91
CA HIS A 77 -6.03 -14.32 10.17
C HIS A 77 -6.39 -13.35 9.05
N PHE A 78 -5.44 -12.56 8.59
CA PHE A 78 -5.60 -11.65 7.47
C PHE A 78 -6.03 -12.38 6.18
N CYS A 79 -5.44 -13.54 5.86
CA CYS A 79 -5.81 -14.35 4.69
C CYS A 79 -7.25 -14.91 4.73
N LYS A 80 -7.92 -14.90 5.89
CA LYS A 80 -9.33 -15.24 5.97
C LYS A 80 -10.25 -14.09 5.57
N LEU A 81 -9.75 -12.86 5.62
CA LEU A 81 -10.47 -11.63 5.28
C LEU A 81 -10.21 -11.22 3.82
N VAL A 82 -8.95 -11.27 3.41
CA VAL A 82 -8.51 -10.84 2.08
C VAL A 82 -8.29 -12.04 1.19
N SER A 83 -9.10 -12.14 0.15
CA SER A 83 -9.08 -13.25 -0.80
C SER A 83 -8.02 -13.09 -1.88
N SER A 84 -7.65 -11.84 -2.20
CA SER A 84 -6.74 -11.53 -3.31
C SER A 84 -6.21 -10.10 -3.23
N PHE A 85 -5.19 -9.87 -4.06
CA PHE A 85 -4.61 -8.56 -4.36
C PHE A 85 -4.72 -8.29 -5.86
N ALA A 86 -4.70 -7.02 -6.27
CA ALA A 86 -4.56 -6.65 -7.67
C ALA A 86 -3.50 -5.55 -7.82
N ASP A 87 -2.75 -5.61 -8.93
CA ASP A 87 -1.69 -4.65 -9.24
C ASP A 87 -2.08 -3.81 -10.45
N THR A 88 -2.21 -2.51 -10.23
CA THR A 88 -2.63 -1.60 -11.29
C THR A 88 -1.48 -1.15 -12.20
N LEU A 89 -0.21 -1.30 -11.81
CA LEU A 89 0.91 -0.89 -12.66
C LEU A 89 0.97 -1.69 -13.97
N PRO A 90 0.97 -3.05 -13.96
CA PRO A 90 0.93 -3.81 -15.21
C PRO A 90 -0.40 -3.64 -15.97
N PHE A 91 -1.51 -3.38 -15.27
CA PHE A 91 -2.80 -3.08 -15.87
C PHE A 91 -2.74 -1.78 -16.69
N PHE A 92 -2.25 -0.68 -16.13
CA PHE A 92 -2.11 0.59 -16.86
C PHE A 92 -1.07 0.50 -17.98
N ARG A 93 0.01 -0.28 -17.81
CA ARG A 93 0.98 -0.55 -18.89
C ARG A 93 0.34 -1.26 -20.09
N LYS A 94 -0.61 -2.13 -19.84
CA LYS A 94 -1.35 -2.81 -20.91
C LYS A 94 -2.35 -1.89 -21.61
N LEU A 95 -3.02 -1.02 -20.85
CA LEU A 95 -4.04 -0.11 -21.41
C LEU A 95 -3.45 1.09 -22.15
N TYR A 96 -2.33 1.61 -21.69
CA TYR A 96 -1.72 2.86 -22.19
C TYR A 96 -0.22 2.66 -22.49
N PRO A 97 0.12 1.74 -23.40
CA PRO A 97 1.53 1.41 -23.69
C PRO A 97 2.34 2.59 -24.24
N GLU A 98 1.65 3.60 -24.77
CA GLU A 98 2.24 4.80 -25.37
C GLU A 98 2.75 5.81 -24.33
N PHE A 99 2.38 5.69 -23.06
CA PHE A 99 2.81 6.65 -22.04
C PHE A 99 4.30 6.47 -21.69
N PRO A 100 5.04 7.57 -21.50
CA PRO A 100 6.49 7.52 -21.24
C PRO A 100 6.83 6.84 -19.93
N ASN A 101 5.93 6.90 -18.97
CA ASN A 101 5.97 6.16 -17.72
C ASN A 101 4.55 5.95 -17.18
N HIS A 102 4.45 5.07 -16.17
CA HIS A 102 3.16 4.72 -15.55
C HIS A 102 3.18 5.01 -14.05
N LYS A 103 3.85 6.06 -13.62
CA LYS A 103 3.71 6.57 -12.26
C LYS A 103 2.28 7.07 -12.06
N GLN A 104 1.76 6.95 -10.85
CA GLN A 104 0.36 7.31 -10.57
C GLN A 104 0.10 8.78 -10.90
N GLU A 105 1.03 9.68 -10.56
CA GLU A 105 0.92 11.11 -10.86
C GLU A 105 0.81 11.36 -12.38
N THR A 106 1.64 10.68 -13.16
CA THR A 106 1.61 10.80 -14.63
C THR A 106 0.29 10.30 -15.20
N LEU A 107 -0.26 9.21 -14.66
CA LEU A 107 -1.56 8.69 -15.07
C LEU A 107 -2.69 9.67 -14.71
N VAL A 108 -2.67 10.24 -13.50
CA VAL A 108 -3.65 11.24 -13.06
C VAL A 108 -3.62 12.46 -13.97
N GLU A 109 -2.44 13.01 -14.24
CA GLU A 109 -2.27 14.18 -15.11
C GLU A 109 -2.78 13.91 -16.54
N ASN A 110 -2.41 12.76 -17.11
CA ASN A 110 -2.74 12.46 -18.50
C ASN A 110 -4.18 12.00 -18.70
N LEU A 111 -4.75 11.23 -17.79
CA LEU A 111 -6.09 10.66 -17.95
C LEU A 111 -7.19 11.51 -17.32
N LEU A 112 -6.92 12.05 -16.11
CA LEU A 112 -7.92 12.82 -15.38
C LEU A 112 -7.77 14.33 -15.59
N LYS A 113 -6.63 14.81 -16.12
CA LYS A 113 -6.29 16.23 -16.25
C LYS A 113 -6.28 16.96 -14.91
N GLU A 114 -5.87 16.24 -13.87
CA GLU A 114 -5.78 16.73 -12.50
C GLU A 114 -4.35 16.58 -11.97
N THR A 115 -4.04 17.26 -10.87
CA THR A 115 -2.81 17.10 -10.10
C THR A 115 -3.17 16.89 -8.64
N TYR A 116 -2.30 16.20 -7.88
CA TYR A 116 -2.53 15.94 -6.47
C TYR A 116 -1.21 15.90 -5.70
N SER A 117 -1.28 15.90 -4.39
CA SER A 117 -0.11 15.78 -3.53
C SER A 117 0.29 14.31 -3.44
N ALA A 118 1.15 13.87 -4.36
CA ALA A 118 1.67 12.50 -4.33
C ALA A 118 2.41 12.23 -3.01
N HIS A 119 2.34 10.98 -2.58
CA HIS A 119 2.86 10.50 -1.28
C HIS A 119 2.02 10.92 -0.05
N ASP A 120 0.90 11.62 -0.23
CA ASP A 120 -0.19 11.59 0.74
C ASP A 120 -1.03 10.32 0.50
N ALA A 121 -1.05 9.43 1.48
CA ALA A 121 -1.67 8.13 1.33
C ALA A 121 -3.18 8.18 1.03
N ARG A 122 -3.88 9.18 1.54
CA ARG A 122 -5.33 9.36 1.33
C ARG A 122 -5.58 9.83 -0.10
N GLU A 123 -4.78 10.78 -0.57
CA GLU A 123 -4.85 11.24 -1.95
C GLU A 123 -4.43 10.16 -2.93
N ASP A 124 -3.35 9.42 -2.64
CA ASP A 124 -2.91 8.29 -3.47
C ASP A 124 -4.04 7.25 -3.65
N CYS A 125 -4.71 6.86 -2.58
CA CYS A 125 -5.85 5.93 -2.65
C CYS A 125 -7.04 6.51 -3.42
N PHE A 126 -7.39 7.76 -3.17
CA PHE A 126 -8.49 8.44 -3.84
C PHE A 126 -8.26 8.54 -5.36
N TYR A 127 -7.07 8.98 -5.75
CA TYR A 127 -6.75 9.10 -7.18
C TYR A 127 -6.55 7.75 -7.86
N LEU A 128 -6.05 6.73 -7.17
CA LEU A 128 -6.01 5.38 -7.71
C LEU A 128 -7.41 4.85 -8.00
N GLN A 129 -8.35 5.06 -7.07
CA GLN A 129 -9.76 4.71 -7.30
C GLN A 129 -10.32 5.43 -8.52
N LYS A 130 -10.13 6.75 -8.62
CA LYS A 130 -10.58 7.54 -9.79
C LYS A 130 -10.00 7.00 -11.10
N LEU A 131 -8.70 6.70 -11.12
CA LEU A 131 -8.02 6.16 -12.29
C LEU A 131 -8.63 4.81 -12.71
N VAL A 132 -8.80 3.88 -11.79
CA VAL A 132 -9.36 2.56 -12.08
C VAL A 132 -10.79 2.69 -12.62
N LEU A 133 -11.62 3.52 -11.99
CA LEU A 133 -12.99 3.75 -12.44
C LEU A 133 -13.05 4.46 -13.81
N HIS A 134 -12.15 5.40 -14.06
CA HIS A 134 -12.04 6.12 -15.33
C HIS A 134 -11.79 5.19 -16.51
N THR A 135 -11.03 4.10 -16.33
CA THR A 135 -10.75 3.16 -17.41
C THR A 135 -11.98 2.41 -17.91
N GLY A 136 -12.96 2.17 -17.06
CA GLY A 136 -14.10 1.29 -17.34
C GLY A 136 -13.76 -0.21 -17.43
N TYR A 137 -12.50 -0.61 -17.21
CA TYR A 137 -12.02 -1.99 -17.37
C TYR A 137 -11.71 -2.71 -16.03
N ILE A 138 -12.53 -2.45 -15.00
CA ILE A 138 -12.31 -3.06 -13.67
C ILE A 138 -12.34 -4.60 -13.71
N ASP A 139 -13.18 -5.19 -14.55
CA ASP A 139 -13.26 -6.65 -14.70
C ASP A 139 -11.95 -7.23 -15.23
N MET A 140 -11.30 -6.55 -16.17
CA MET A 140 -9.97 -6.95 -16.65
C MET A 140 -8.92 -6.86 -15.54
N LEU A 141 -8.94 -5.79 -14.72
CA LEU A 141 -8.04 -5.68 -13.56
C LEU A 141 -8.22 -6.85 -12.60
N LEU A 142 -9.48 -7.20 -12.28
CA LEU A 142 -9.84 -8.25 -11.34
C LEU A 142 -9.72 -9.68 -11.91
N THR A 143 -9.47 -9.85 -13.20
CA THR A 143 -9.26 -11.17 -13.82
C THR A 143 -7.81 -11.42 -14.19
N GLU A 144 -7.14 -10.47 -14.83
CA GLU A 144 -5.82 -10.67 -15.40
C GLU A 144 -4.67 -10.21 -14.49
N PHE A 145 -4.93 -9.24 -13.59
CA PHE A 145 -3.89 -8.62 -12.75
C PHE A 145 -4.05 -8.91 -11.27
N MET A 146 -4.92 -9.85 -10.95
CA MET A 146 -5.15 -10.34 -9.58
C MET A 146 -4.18 -11.45 -9.21
N PHE A 147 -3.81 -11.54 -7.94
CA PHE A 147 -2.99 -12.63 -7.40
C PHE A 147 -3.40 -12.97 -5.97
N LYS A 148 -3.07 -14.18 -5.53
CA LYS A 148 -3.48 -14.71 -4.23
C LYS A 148 -2.44 -14.41 -3.14
N PRO A 149 -2.85 -14.29 -1.87
CA PRO A 149 -1.92 -14.12 -0.74
C PRO A 149 -0.80 -15.17 -0.70
N GLY A 150 -1.07 -16.42 -1.04
CA GLY A 150 -0.07 -17.48 -1.08
C GLY A 150 1.06 -17.25 -2.09
N GLN A 151 0.83 -16.48 -3.14
CA GLN A 151 1.85 -16.14 -4.15
C GLN A 151 2.84 -15.10 -3.63
N ILE A 152 2.46 -14.30 -2.63
CA ILE A 152 3.37 -13.36 -1.96
C ILE A 152 4.37 -14.14 -1.12
N ALA A 153 3.90 -15.05 -0.29
CA ALA A 153 4.72 -15.85 0.60
C ALA A 153 5.81 -16.64 -0.14
N SER A 154 5.53 -17.11 -1.37
CA SER A 154 6.49 -17.84 -2.20
C SER A 154 7.51 -16.94 -2.92
N SER A 155 7.23 -15.65 -3.05
CA SER A 155 8.09 -14.68 -3.75
C SER A 155 9.02 -13.90 -2.81
N VAL A 156 8.74 -13.92 -1.50
CA VAL A 156 9.56 -13.26 -0.50
C VAL A 156 10.69 -14.19 -0.09
N VAL A 157 11.92 -13.91 -0.52
CA VAL A 157 13.13 -14.54 0.04
C VAL A 157 13.14 -14.23 1.53
N GLN A 158 13.30 -15.26 2.38
CA GLN A 158 13.27 -15.13 3.84
C GLN A 158 14.08 -13.92 4.30
N PRO A 159 13.51 -13.00 5.08
CA PRO A 159 14.25 -11.86 5.57
C PRO A 159 15.37 -12.38 6.50
N GLN A 160 16.62 -12.14 6.15
CA GLN A 160 17.65 -12.03 7.17
C GLN A 160 17.17 -10.94 8.12
N GLU A 161 17.10 -11.26 9.40
CA GLU A 161 16.74 -10.41 10.54
C GLU A 161 16.22 -9.01 10.18
N MET A 162 14.91 -8.87 10.07
CA MET A 162 14.30 -7.56 9.90
C MET A 162 14.51 -6.80 11.21
N SER A 163 15.43 -5.83 11.19
CA SER A 163 15.54 -4.88 12.27
C SER A 163 14.21 -4.13 12.43
N ILE A 164 13.88 -3.74 13.66
CA ILE A 164 12.69 -2.93 14.01
C ILE A 164 12.57 -1.66 13.13
N GLU A 165 13.68 -1.20 12.58
CA GLU A 165 13.77 -0.08 11.63
C GLU A 165 12.83 -0.19 10.42
N TYR A 166 12.54 -1.40 9.92
CA TYR A 166 11.57 -1.60 8.84
C TYR A 166 10.11 -1.43 9.28
N LEU A 167 9.82 -1.58 10.56
CA LEU A 167 8.48 -1.40 11.12
C LEU A 167 8.08 0.09 11.19
N CYS A 168 9.05 0.98 11.27
CA CYS A 168 8.85 2.43 11.28
C CYS A 168 8.77 3.06 9.89
N HIS A 169 8.85 2.29 8.80
CA HIS A 169 8.62 2.80 7.45
C HIS A 169 7.12 3.06 7.24
N GLY A 170 6.61 3.97 8.05
CA GLY A 170 5.25 4.32 8.37
C GLY A 170 4.28 4.68 7.24
N ASN A 171 4.61 4.41 5.98
CA ASN A 171 3.73 4.77 4.88
C ASN A 171 2.62 3.78 4.58
N ILE A 172 2.66 2.57 5.15
CA ILE A 172 1.67 1.56 4.79
C ILE A 172 0.37 1.77 5.54
N LEU A 173 0.46 2.12 6.80
CA LEU A 173 -0.73 2.28 7.63
C LEU A 173 -1.46 3.61 7.36
N SER A 174 -0.75 4.66 6.96
CA SER A 174 -1.40 5.88 6.48
C SER A 174 -2.08 5.73 5.13
N ARG A 175 -1.74 4.68 4.34
CA ARG A 175 -2.41 4.37 3.07
C ARG A 175 -3.71 3.58 3.23
N TRP A 176 -4.03 3.09 4.44
CA TRP A 176 -5.16 2.18 4.66
C TRP A 176 -6.23 2.71 5.62
N VAL A 177 -6.05 3.90 6.20
CA VAL A 177 -7.01 4.52 7.13
C VAL A 177 -7.74 5.69 6.48
#